data_dae1b06e59ea2986815cd2f65c921982
#
_entry.id   dae1b06e59ea2986815cd2f65c921982
#
_cell.length_a   1.000
_cell.length_b   1.000
_cell.length_c   1.000
_cell.angle_alpha   90.00
_cell.angle_beta   90.00
_cell.angle_gamma   90.00
#
_symmetry.space_group_name_H-M   'P 1'
#
loop_
_entity.id
_entity.type
_entity.pdbx_description
1 polymer ?
#
loop_
_entity_poly.entity_id
_entity_poly.type
_entity_poly.pdbx_seq_one_letter_code
_entity_poly.pdbx_strand_id
1 'polypeptide(L)' 'MKKLNMQLETLTCPSCLEKIEKGLKSLEGIDKDSVKVLFNSSKVKLNFDDTVIEPKDIKNKISSLGYDVLNTKIS' A
#
# COMPACT_ATOMS: atom_id res chain seq x y z
N MET A 1 10.25 -9.01 -8.99
CA MET A 1 9.30 -8.23 -8.17
C MET A 1 7.88 -8.71 -8.40
N LYS A 2 7.08 -8.69 -7.35
CA LYS A 2 5.67 -9.07 -7.41
C LYS A 2 4.80 -7.84 -7.29
N LYS A 3 3.60 -7.93 -7.85
CA LYS A 3 2.62 -6.84 -7.75
C LYS A 3 1.69 -7.10 -6.57
N LEU A 4 1.48 -6.08 -5.78
CA LEU A 4 0.57 -6.14 -4.64
C LEU A 4 -0.60 -5.18 -4.87
N ASN A 5 -1.80 -5.70 -4.72
CA ASN A 5 -3.02 -4.91 -4.79
C ASN A 5 -3.73 -5.02 -3.46
N MET A 6 -4.00 -3.89 -2.83
CA MET A 6 -4.72 -3.86 -1.56
C MET A 6 -5.99 -3.03 -1.70
N GLN A 7 -7.09 -3.56 -1.17
CA GLN A 7 -8.34 -2.82 -1.04
C GLN A 7 -8.43 -2.28 0.37
N LEU A 8 -8.53 -0.98 0.49
CA LEU A 8 -8.65 -0.30 1.78
C LEU A 8 -10.10 0.06 2.07
N GLU A 9 -10.38 0.44 3.30
CA GLU A 9 -11.65 1.04 3.63
C GLU A 9 -11.83 2.35 2.85
N THR A 10 -13.05 2.86 2.80
CA THR A 10 -13.33 4.09 2.06
C THR A 10 -12.49 5.24 2.58
N LEU A 11 -11.69 5.83 1.70
CA LEU A 11 -10.89 7.00 2.03
C LEU A 11 -11.75 8.26 1.89
N THR A 12 -11.74 9.08 2.92
CA THR A 12 -12.63 10.24 2.98
C THR A 12 -11.92 11.59 2.80
N CYS A 13 -10.58 11.60 2.83
CA CYS A 13 -9.84 12.85 2.69
C CYS A 13 -8.60 12.67 1.79
N PRO A 14 -8.25 13.70 1.00
CA PRO A 14 -7.07 13.62 0.13
C PRO A 14 -5.75 13.46 0.87
N SER A 15 -5.64 14.00 2.07
CA SER A 15 -4.41 13.86 2.86
C SER A 15 -4.12 12.42 3.26
N CYS A 16 -5.13 11.57 3.30
CA CYS A 16 -4.95 10.14 3.59
C CYS A 16 -4.09 9.47 2.51
N LEU A 17 -4.28 9.86 1.26
CA LEU A 17 -3.49 9.33 0.14
C LEU A 17 -2.02 9.64 0.32
N GLU A 18 -1.70 10.87 0.70
CA GLU A 18 -0.32 11.29 0.89
C GLU A 18 0.35 10.51 2.02
N LYS A 19 -0.36 10.29 3.12
CA LYS A 19 0.16 9.52 4.25
C LYS A 19 0.46 8.09 3.86
N ILE A 20 -0.47 7.45 3.15
CA ILE A 20 -0.29 6.07 2.69
C ILE A 20 0.89 6.00 1.72
N GLU A 21 0.93 6.90 0.74
CA GLU A 21 1.99 6.92 -0.25
C GLU A 21 3.36 7.11 0.39
N LYS A 22 3.49 8.09 1.28
CA LYS A 22 4.75 8.35 1.97
C LYS A 22 5.15 7.18 2.86
N GLY A 23 4.20 6.58 3.56
CA GLY A 23 4.46 5.43 4.40
C GLY A 23 4.98 4.25 3.61
N LEU A 24 4.37 3.98 2.47
CA LEU A 24 4.81 2.88 1.60
C LEU A 24 6.17 3.16 0.98
N LYS A 25 6.41 4.39 0.55
CA LYS A 25 7.70 4.76 -0.04
C LYS A 25 8.84 4.72 0.96
N SER A 26 8.55 4.77 2.25
CA SER A 26 9.58 4.68 3.29
C SER A 26 10.06 3.25 3.53
N LEU A 27 9.36 2.25 3.03
CA LEU A 27 9.72 0.85 3.22
C LEU A 27 10.76 0.41 2.19
N GLU A 28 11.69 -0.44 2.62
CA GLU A 28 12.66 -1.03 1.70
C GLU A 28 12.01 -2.18 0.93
N GLY A 29 12.49 -2.42 -0.27
CA GLY A 29 12.00 -3.50 -1.12
C GLY A 29 10.78 -3.13 -1.95
N ILE A 30 10.31 -1.89 -1.85
CA ILE A 30 9.19 -1.40 -2.64
C ILE A 30 9.71 -0.55 -3.79
N ASP A 31 9.17 -0.80 -4.98
CA ASP A 31 9.43 0.05 -6.14
C ASP A 31 8.64 1.34 -5.98
N LYS A 32 9.31 2.38 -5.52
CA LYS A 32 8.67 3.67 -5.21
C LYS A 32 7.98 4.29 -6.42
N ASP A 33 8.50 4.03 -7.61
CA ASP A 33 7.92 4.58 -8.82
C ASP A 33 6.63 3.85 -9.23
N SER A 34 6.42 2.64 -8.73
CA SER A 34 5.24 1.85 -9.03
C SER A 34 4.09 2.06 -8.05
N VAL A 35 4.33 2.75 -6.94
CA VAL A 35 3.30 2.98 -5.93
C VAL A 35 2.20 3.86 -6.51
N LYS A 36 0.98 3.33 -6.50
CA LYS A 36 -0.21 4.05 -6.94
C LYS A 36 -1.31 3.92 -5.89
N VAL A 37 -1.87 5.03 -5.51
CA VAL A 37 -3.00 5.06 -4.58
C VAL A 37 -4.20 5.61 -5.33
N LEU A 38 -5.24 4.78 -5.44
CA LEU A 38 -6.45 5.12 -6.18
C LEU A 38 -7.53 5.57 -5.20
N PHE A 39 -7.79 6.88 -5.17
CA PHE A 39 -8.76 7.46 -4.24
C PHE A 39 -10.18 6.94 -4.51
N ASN A 40 -10.60 6.97 -5.77
CA ASN A 40 -11.97 6.61 -6.13
C ASN A 40 -12.35 5.18 -5.78
N SER A 41 -11.39 4.26 -5.86
CA SER A 41 -11.65 2.86 -5.55
C SER A 41 -11.04 2.44 -4.22
N SER A 42 -10.38 3.34 -3.51
CA SER A 42 -9.71 3.07 -2.24
C SER A 42 -8.76 1.89 -2.32
N LYS A 43 -8.00 1.83 -3.42
CA LYS A 43 -7.06 0.75 -3.69
C LYS A 43 -5.63 1.26 -3.72
N VAL A 44 -4.71 0.41 -3.30
CA VAL A 44 -3.29 0.67 -3.39
C VAL A 44 -2.64 -0.40 -4.24
N LYS A 45 -1.85 0.01 -5.23
CA LYS A 45 -1.10 -0.88 -6.10
C LYS A 45 0.37 -0.53 -6.05
N LEU A 46 1.20 -1.53 -5.94
CA LEU A 46 2.64 -1.34 -5.92
C LEU A 46 3.36 -2.62 -6.34
N ASN A 47 4.63 -2.47 -6.72
CA ASN A 47 5.52 -3.60 -6.91
C ASN A 47 6.46 -3.68 -5.71
N PHE A 48 6.74 -4.89 -5.27
CA PHE A 48 7.65 -5.11 -4.15
C PHE A 48 8.57 -6.30 -4.43
N ASP A 49 9.71 -6.31 -3.75
CA ASP A 49 10.64 -7.44 -3.82
C ASP A 49 10.34 -8.37 -2.64
N ASP A 50 9.78 -9.53 -2.94
CA ASP A 50 9.37 -10.50 -1.93
C ASP A 50 10.56 -11.15 -1.20
N THR A 51 11.79 -10.93 -1.68
CA THR A 51 12.99 -11.37 -0.97
C THR A 51 13.48 -10.36 0.06
N VAL A 52 13.00 -9.10 -0.02
CA VAL A 52 13.40 -8.03 0.89
C VAL A 52 12.29 -7.70 1.88
N ILE A 53 11.04 -7.68 1.42
CA ILE A 53 9.89 -7.32 2.24
C ILE A 53 8.73 -8.28 1.97
N GLU A 54 7.95 -8.55 2.99
CA GLU A 54 6.76 -9.39 2.85
C GLU A 54 5.50 -8.54 2.68
N PRO A 55 4.47 -9.05 1.98
CA PRO A 55 3.18 -8.35 1.88
C PRO A 55 2.58 -8.02 3.24
N LYS A 56 2.82 -8.89 4.21
CA LYS A 56 2.38 -8.69 5.59
C LYS A 56 2.96 -7.42 6.20
N ASP A 57 4.23 -7.13 5.91
CA ASP A 57 4.89 -5.92 6.41
C ASP A 57 4.23 -4.67 5.82
N ILE A 58 3.87 -4.72 4.55
CA ILE A 58 3.19 -3.61 3.87
C ILE A 58 1.81 -3.39 4.50
N LYS A 59 1.07 -4.47 4.71
CA LYS A 59 -0.23 -4.42 5.35
C LYS A 59 -0.14 -3.84 6.76
N ASN A 60 0.84 -4.28 7.54
CA ASN A 60 1.06 -3.79 8.89
C ASN A 60 1.39 -2.31 8.91
N LYS A 61 2.16 -1.85 7.94
CA LYS A 61 2.50 -0.43 7.83
C LYS A 61 1.25 0.41 7.62
N ILE A 62 0.37 -0.01 6.73
CA ILE A 62 -0.88 0.71 6.47
C ILE A 62 -1.78 0.68 7.69
N SER A 63 -1.89 -0.45 8.38
CA SER A 63 -2.65 -0.54 9.63
C SER A 63 -2.11 0.40 10.70
N SER A 64 -0.78 0.54 10.79
CA SER A 64 -0.17 1.42 11.77
C SER A 64 -0.46 2.90 11.49
N LEU A 65 -0.79 3.23 10.26
CA LEU A 65 -1.19 4.59 9.87
C LEU A 65 -2.65 4.90 10.22
N GLY A 66 -3.41 3.91 10.66
CA GLY A 66 -4.80 4.07 11.04
C GLY A 66 -5.81 3.70 9.95
N TYR A 67 -5.39 2.96 8.93
CA TYR A 67 -6.26 2.55 7.83
C TYR A 67 -6.45 1.05 7.83
N ASP A 68 -7.67 0.60 7.55
CA ASP A 68 -7.97 -0.83 7.49
C ASP A 68 -7.77 -1.36 6.08
N VAL A 69 -7.07 -2.48 5.99
CA VAL A 69 -6.90 -3.21 4.74
C VAL A 69 -7.98 -4.28 4.67
N LEU A 70 -8.90 -4.15 3.72
CA LEU A 70 -10.02 -5.07 3.57
C LEU A 70 -9.65 -6.32 2.82
N ASN A 71 -8.76 -6.19 1.83
CA ASN A 71 -8.36 -7.31 1.00
C ASN A 71 -6.96 -7.08 0.45
N THR A 72 -6.24 -8.17 0.21
CA THR A 72 -4.88 -8.12 -0.32
C THR A 72 -4.75 -9.18 -1.40
N LYS A 73 -4.26 -8.79 -2.58
CA LYS A 73 -4.01 -9.71 -3.68
C LYS A 73 -2.58 -9.55 -4.18
N ILE A 74 -1.95 -10.66 -4.45
CA ILE A 74 -0.60 -10.72 -5.03
C ILE A 74 -0.70 -11.36 -6.40
N SER A 75 -0.09 -10.72 -7.37
CA SER A 75 -0.08 -11.25 -8.75
C SER A 75 1.32 -11.27 -9.35
#